data_7fb18e4b76516b28a4fcf80125d07077
#
_entry.id   7fb18e4b76516b28a4fcf80125d07077
#
_cell.length_a   1.000
_cell.length_b   1.000
_cell.length_c   1.000
_cell.angle_alpha   90.00
_cell.angle_beta   90.00
_cell.angle_gamma   90.00
#
_symmetry.space_group_name_H-M   'P 1'
#
loop_
_entity.id
_entity.type
_entity.pdbx_description
1 polymer ?
#
loop_
_entity_poly.entity_id
_entity_poly.type
_entity_poly.pdbx_seq_one_letter_code
_entity_poly.pdbx_strand_id
1 'polypeptide(L)'
;MKEQKIIYYKDELNDEFSGAEITPRKIDENYKYIHKNVIWNVTSFLLQNILSLPIKYLYSHLKLKIKYVGKEKYKPYKKQGYFIYGNHTQVFADTFITSNGNYPKRNYFIVNPENVSMKFLGNVVEMLGAIPIPDNKEAMKNFLDTIKLRIKKENSITIFPEAHIWPYYTKIRPFKNVSFKYPVQLDVPAFCVTNTYQSCGKNNDKFRLVSYIDGPFFPDECCNNMKEKQQNLRDKIYNQMVERSKMSNVEVIKYVKK
;
A
#
# COMPACT_ATOMS: atom_id res chain seq x y z
N MET A 1 26.94 -1.64 20.95
CA MET A 1 25.54 -1.76 20.44
C MET A 1 25.11 -0.36 20.02
N LYS A 2 24.56 -0.17 18.79
CA LYS A 2 23.94 1.12 18.46
C LYS A 2 22.72 1.28 19.38
N GLU A 3 22.56 2.45 20.01
CA GLU A 3 21.38 2.74 20.80
C GLU A 3 20.12 2.54 19.98
N GLN A 4 19.15 1.81 20.54
CA GLN A 4 17.87 1.59 19.88
C GLN A 4 17.11 2.91 19.84
N LYS A 5 16.69 3.35 18.65
CA LYS A 5 15.88 4.56 18.49
C LYS A 5 14.53 4.36 19.16
N ILE A 6 14.13 5.29 20.01
CA ILE A 6 12.81 5.31 20.65
C ILE A 6 12.00 6.45 20.05
N ILE A 7 10.76 6.16 19.65
CA ILE A 7 9.76 7.15 19.20
C ILE A 7 8.61 7.12 20.19
N TYR A 8 8.22 8.29 20.65
CA TYR A 8 7.05 8.44 21.52
C TYR A 8 5.86 8.87 20.69
N TYR A 9 4.70 8.27 20.94
CA TYR A 9 3.44 8.60 20.27
C TYR A 9 2.31 8.83 21.28
N LYS A 10 1.27 9.52 20.84
CA LYS A 10 0.05 9.79 21.62
C LYS A 10 -1.18 9.14 20.98
N ASP A 11 -1.29 9.21 19.66
CA ASP A 11 -2.44 8.75 18.90
C ASP A 11 -2.01 7.78 17.79
N GLU A 12 -2.43 6.52 17.90
CA GLU A 12 -2.14 5.48 16.90
C GLU A 12 -2.79 5.73 15.54
N LEU A 13 -3.85 6.55 15.48
CA LEU A 13 -4.57 6.83 14.25
C LEU A 13 -4.01 8.03 13.49
N ASN A 14 -3.51 9.03 14.21
CA ASN A 14 -3.21 10.34 13.62
C ASN A 14 -1.74 10.75 13.67
N ASP A 15 -0.92 10.12 14.52
CA ASP A 15 0.51 10.45 14.59
C ASP A 15 1.24 10.00 13.32
N GLU A 16 2.07 10.90 12.76
CA GLU A 16 2.85 10.68 11.54
C GLU A 16 4.35 10.81 11.82
N PHE A 17 5.15 9.87 11.31
CA PHE A 17 6.60 9.84 11.53
C PHE A 17 7.43 9.73 10.24
N SER A 18 6.84 10.04 9.08
CA SER A 18 7.58 10.07 7.80
C SER A 18 8.53 11.26 7.67
N GLY A 19 8.29 12.33 8.43
CA GLY A 19 9.11 13.54 8.42
C GLY A 19 8.95 14.42 7.17
N ALA A 20 7.91 14.20 6.35
CA ALA A 20 7.64 14.97 5.15
C ALA A 20 6.55 16.03 5.43
N GLU A 21 6.92 17.32 5.34
CA GLU A 21 5.99 18.44 5.34
C GLU A 21 5.87 18.98 3.91
N ILE A 22 4.80 18.62 3.20
CA ILE A 22 4.53 19.06 1.83
C ILE A 22 3.13 19.68 1.81
N THR A 23 3.02 20.92 1.35
CA THR A 23 1.72 21.56 1.15
C THR A 23 0.97 20.84 0.02
N PRO A 24 -0.21 20.25 0.29
CA PRO A 24 -0.97 19.52 -0.70
C PRO A 24 -1.54 20.47 -1.76
N ARG A 25 -1.49 20.05 -3.03
CA ARG A 25 -2.28 20.71 -4.09
C ARG A 25 -3.75 20.26 -4.01
N LYS A 26 -4.63 21.09 -4.50
CA LYS A 26 -6.05 20.72 -4.63
C LYS A 26 -6.25 19.56 -5.60
N ILE A 27 -7.00 18.58 -5.18
CA ILE A 27 -7.47 17.47 -6.00
C ILE A 27 -8.99 17.64 -6.19
N ASP A 28 -9.34 18.64 -6.98
CA ASP A 28 -10.72 19.01 -7.28
C ASP A 28 -11.28 18.26 -8.52
N GLU A 29 -12.46 18.65 -8.99
CA GLU A 29 -13.14 18.05 -10.14
C GLU A 29 -12.39 18.21 -11.46
N ASN A 30 -11.46 19.16 -11.56
CA ASN A 30 -10.63 19.41 -12.74
C ASN A 30 -9.38 18.53 -12.77
N TYR A 31 -9.11 17.80 -11.68
CA TYR A 31 -7.94 16.94 -11.59
C TYR A 31 -8.03 15.77 -12.57
N LYS A 32 -6.99 15.63 -13.41
CA LYS A 32 -6.94 14.62 -14.48
C LYS A 32 -6.29 13.33 -13.99
N TYR A 33 -7.07 12.40 -13.46
CA TYR A 33 -6.60 11.06 -13.10
C TYR A 33 -6.23 10.18 -14.30
N ILE A 34 -6.82 10.46 -15.48
CA ILE A 34 -6.65 9.66 -16.69
C ILE A 34 -6.09 10.56 -17.78
N HIS A 35 -4.87 10.27 -18.19
CA HIS A 35 -4.19 10.98 -19.25
C HIS A 35 -4.42 10.27 -20.59
N LYS A 36 -4.99 10.99 -21.57
CA LYS A 36 -5.19 10.50 -22.95
C LYS A 36 -3.96 10.71 -23.84
N ASN A 37 -3.00 11.52 -23.40
CA ASN A 37 -1.78 11.83 -24.16
C ASN A 37 -0.92 10.58 -24.32
N VAL A 38 -0.54 10.28 -25.56
CA VAL A 38 0.27 9.10 -25.91
C VAL A 38 1.66 9.19 -25.29
N ILE A 39 2.30 10.37 -25.32
CA ILE A 39 3.64 10.58 -24.74
C ILE A 39 3.60 10.28 -23.24
N TRP A 40 2.61 10.81 -22.51
CA TRP A 40 2.41 10.50 -21.09
C TRP A 40 2.30 9.01 -20.82
N ASN A 41 1.49 8.32 -21.60
CA ASN A 41 1.24 6.88 -21.42
C ASN A 41 2.49 6.05 -21.71
N VAL A 42 3.23 6.39 -22.76
CA VAL A 42 4.50 5.72 -23.12
C VAL A 42 5.55 5.99 -22.02
N THR A 43 5.72 7.24 -21.60
CA THR A 43 6.66 7.58 -20.52
C THR A 43 6.30 6.89 -19.22
N SER A 44 5.01 6.87 -18.85
CA SER A 44 4.53 6.14 -17.67
C SER A 44 4.82 4.64 -17.75
N PHE A 45 4.63 4.04 -18.94
CA PHE A 45 4.97 2.64 -19.16
C PHE A 45 6.46 2.36 -19.01
N LEU A 46 7.32 3.17 -19.63
CA LEU A 46 8.78 3.05 -19.55
C LEU A 46 9.27 3.24 -18.10
N LEU A 47 8.80 4.29 -17.43
CA LEU A 47 9.14 4.54 -16.03
C LEU A 47 8.78 3.35 -15.14
N GLN A 48 7.59 2.82 -15.28
CA GLN A 48 7.07 1.79 -14.38
C GLN A 48 7.68 0.41 -14.66
N ASN A 49 7.85 0.04 -15.95
CA ASN A 49 8.21 -1.32 -16.33
C ASN A 49 9.70 -1.49 -16.70
N ILE A 50 10.44 -0.39 -16.91
CA ILE A 50 11.84 -0.46 -17.31
C ILE A 50 12.71 0.30 -16.32
N LEU A 51 12.50 1.61 -16.16
CA LEU A 51 13.42 2.44 -15.39
C LEU A 51 13.32 2.24 -13.87
N SER A 52 12.11 2.01 -13.35
CA SER A 52 11.93 1.80 -11.91
C SER A 52 12.23 0.37 -11.45
N LEU A 53 12.22 -0.63 -12.35
CA LEU A 53 12.44 -2.03 -11.96
C LEU A 53 13.81 -2.27 -11.32
N PRO A 54 14.94 -1.86 -11.91
CA PRO A 54 16.24 -2.06 -11.29
C PRO A 54 16.34 -1.35 -9.94
N ILE A 55 15.80 -0.12 -9.81
CA ILE A 55 15.80 0.63 -8.55
C ILE A 55 15.01 -0.12 -7.49
N LYS A 56 13.78 -0.53 -7.81
CA LYS A 56 12.92 -1.31 -6.90
C LYS A 56 13.58 -2.62 -6.50
N TYR A 57 14.18 -3.32 -7.46
CA TYR A 57 14.84 -4.61 -7.23
C TYR A 57 16.05 -4.45 -6.32
N LEU A 58 16.98 -3.55 -6.68
CA LEU A 58 18.20 -3.32 -5.91
C LEU A 58 17.88 -2.86 -4.47
N TYR A 59 16.97 -1.88 -4.33
CA TYR A 59 16.57 -1.42 -3.01
C TYR A 59 15.96 -2.53 -2.16
N SER A 60 15.04 -3.29 -2.73
CA SER A 60 14.37 -4.38 -2.01
C SER A 60 15.33 -5.50 -1.62
N HIS A 61 16.25 -5.90 -2.49
CA HIS A 61 17.12 -7.05 -2.24
C HIS A 61 18.40 -6.69 -1.49
N LEU A 62 19.02 -5.54 -1.79
CA LEU A 62 20.28 -5.15 -1.15
C LEU A 62 20.06 -4.47 0.20
N LYS A 63 19.10 -3.53 0.28
CA LYS A 63 18.86 -2.77 1.50
C LYS A 63 17.93 -3.49 2.48
N LEU A 64 16.79 -4.00 1.98
CA LEU A 64 15.77 -4.63 2.83
C LEU A 64 15.94 -6.15 2.95
N LYS A 65 16.75 -6.78 2.09
CA LYS A 65 16.91 -8.24 2.01
C LYS A 65 15.57 -8.96 2.00
N ILE A 66 14.64 -8.41 1.22
CA ILE A 66 13.24 -8.83 1.26
C ILE A 66 13.06 -10.29 0.85
N LYS A 67 12.19 -10.98 1.59
CA LYS A 67 11.66 -12.30 1.24
C LYS A 67 10.15 -12.19 1.08
N TYR A 68 9.63 -12.72 -0.01
CA TYR A 68 8.18 -12.82 -0.22
C TYR A 68 7.69 -14.23 0.11
N VAL A 69 6.54 -14.30 0.76
CA VAL A 69 5.83 -15.55 1.09
C VAL A 69 4.39 -15.41 0.60
N GLY A 70 3.90 -16.37 -0.20
CA GLY A 70 2.52 -16.39 -0.69
C GLY A 70 2.30 -15.70 -2.03
N LYS A 71 3.33 -15.36 -2.82
CA LYS A 71 3.17 -14.76 -4.17
C LYS A 71 2.32 -15.61 -5.12
N GLU A 72 2.33 -16.90 -4.94
CA GLU A 72 1.55 -17.85 -5.74
C GLU A 72 0.05 -17.62 -5.62
N LYS A 73 -0.43 -17.01 -4.53
CA LYS A 73 -1.84 -16.70 -4.30
C LYS A 73 -2.42 -15.70 -5.31
N TYR A 74 -1.55 -14.88 -5.94
CA TYR A 74 -1.97 -13.99 -7.03
C TYR A 74 -2.17 -14.71 -8.37
N LYS A 75 -1.62 -15.93 -8.55
CA LYS A 75 -1.62 -16.64 -9.85
C LYS A 75 -3.02 -16.83 -10.45
N PRO A 76 -4.06 -17.27 -9.71
CA PRO A 76 -5.40 -17.43 -10.26
C PRO A 76 -6.03 -16.12 -10.74
N TYR A 77 -5.57 -14.96 -10.22
CA TYR A 77 -6.15 -13.64 -10.42
C TYR A 77 -5.36 -12.77 -11.42
N LYS A 78 -4.51 -13.38 -12.27
CA LYS A 78 -3.69 -12.65 -13.25
C LYS A 78 -4.53 -11.84 -14.25
N LYS A 79 -5.70 -12.35 -14.63
CA LYS A 79 -6.64 -11.74 -15.58
C LYS A 79 -7.83 -11.06 -14.89
N GLN A 80 -7.68 -10.67 -13.63
CA GLN A 80 -8.70 -9.97 -12.86
C GLN A 80 -8.08 -8.82 -12.07
N GLY A 81 -8.79 -7.68 -11.99
CA GLY A 81 -8.40 -6.60 -11.08
C GLY A 81 -8.66 -6.97 -9.63
N TYR A 82 -7.83 -6.45 -8.71
CA TYR A 82 -8.01 -6.69 -7.28
C TYR A 82 -7.37 -5.59 -6.43
N PHE A 83 -7.73 -5.58 -5.14
CA PHE A 83 -7.14 -4.68 -4.17
C PHE A 83 -6.07 -5.38 -3.31
N ILE A 84 -5.08 -4.59 -2.90
CA ILE A 84 -4.04 -5.02 -1.96
C ILE A 84 -4.04 -4.05 -0.79
N TYR A 85 -4.15 -4.57 0.43
CA TYR A 85 -4.04 -3.79 1.66
C TYR A 85 -2.70 -4.08 2.33
N GLY A 86 -1.90 -3.04 2.60
CA GLY A 86 -0.57 -3.17 3.20
C GLY A 86 -0.45 -2.42 4.52
N ASN A 87 0.39 -2.90 5.45
CA ASN A 87 0.84 -2.10 6.58
C ASN A 87 1.88 -1.07 6.13
N HIS A 88 1.92 0.10 6.77
CA HIS A 88 2.68 1.26 6.30
C HIS A 88 3.91 1.53 7.17
N THR A 89 5.01 0.82 6.88
CA THR A 89 6.20 0.79 7.75
C THR A 89 7.50 1.18 7.05
N GLN A 90 7.45 1.51 5.75
CA GLN A 90 8.63 1.92 4.98
C GLN A 90 8.33 3.18 4.16
N VAL A 91 9.03 4.28 4.43
CA VAL A 91 8.76 5.61 3.84
C VAL A 91 8.70 5.61 2.32
N PHE A 92 9.61 4.89 1.65
CA PHE A 92 9.66 4.81 0.18
C PHE A 92 9.38 3.40 -0.35
N ALA A 93 9.63 2.38 0.47
CA ALA A 93 9.71 1.02 -0.03
C ALA A 93 8.38 0.27 -0.02
N ASP A 94 7.37 0.69 0.72
CA ASP A 94 6.09 -0.03 0.78
C ASP A 94 5.44 -0.16 -0.60
N THR A 95 5.53 0.90 -1.43
CA THR A 95 5.08 0.84 -2.82
C THR A 95 5.94 -0.07 -3.69
N PHE A 96 7.26 -0.13 -3.45
CA PHE A 96 8.16 -1.04 -4.16
C PHE A 96 7.91 -2.49 -3.76
N ILE A 97 7.71 -2.74 -2.47
CA ILE A 97 7.44 -4.07 -1.92
C ILE A 97 6.18 -4.65 -2.55
N THR A 98 5.08 -3.91 -2.52
CA THR A 98 3.81 -4.38 -3.09
C THR A 98 3.88 -4.53 -4.60
N SER A 99 4.55 -3.62 -5.34
CA SER A 99 4.75 -3.74 -6.78
C SER A 99 5.59 -4.96 -7.16
N ASN A 100 6.72 -5.20 -6.48
CA ASN A 100 7.60 -6.34 -6.75
C ASN A 100 6.95 -7.68 -6.38
N GLY A 101 6.18 -7.69 -5.28
CA GLY A 101 5.38 -8.85 -4.86
C GLY A 101 4.36 -9.26 -5.90
N ASN A 102 3.81 -8.28 -6.61
CA ASN A 102 2.72 -8.43 -7.57
C ASN A 102 3.17 -8.42 -9.05
N TYR A 103 4.46 -8.25 -9.32
CA TYR A 103 4.99 -8.23 -10.68
C TYR A 103 4.66 -9.51 -11.46
N PRO A 104 4.27 -9.44 -12.76
CA PRO A 104 4.33 -8.30 -13.67
C PRO A 104 3.04 -7.46 -13.74
N LYS A 105 2.04 -7.67 -12.87
CA LYS A 105 0.80 -6.89 -12.89
C LYS A 105 1.07 -5.43 -12.53
N ARG A 106 0.47 -4.51 -13.30
CA ARG A 106 0.57 -3.08 -13.00
C ARG A 106 -0.18 -2.76 -11.71
N ASN A 107 0.51 -2.12 -10.77
CA ASN A 107 -0.02 -1.74 -9.48
C ASN A 107 -0.20 -0.21 -9.39
N TYR A 108 -1.36 0.22 -8.93
CA TYR A 108 -1.70 1.60 -8.62
C TYR A 108 -1.77 1.78 -7.11
N PHE A 109 -1.67 3.03 -6.63
CA PHE A 109 -1.63 3.33 -5.20
C PHE A 109 -2.61 4.46 -4.88
N ILE A 110 -3.51 4.25 -3.93
CA ILE A 110 -4.26 5.36 -3.34
C ILE A 110 -3.33 6.09 -2.38
N VAL A 111 -3.16 7.39 -2.59
CA VAL A 111 -2.18 8.21 -1.87
C VAL A 111 -2.82 9.51 -1.37
N ASN A 112 -2.22 10.11 -0.35
CA ASN A 112 -2.57 11.46 0.05
C ASN A 112 -2.12 12.47 -1.01
N PRO A 113 -2.81 13.65 -1.14
CA PRO A 113 -2.47 14.69 -2.09
C PRO A 113 -1.00 15.16 -2.03
N GLU A 114 -0.39 15.17 -0.85
CA GLU A 114 1.01 15.55 -0.63
C GLU A 114 1.98 14.75 -1.53
N ASN A 115 1.69 13.47 -1.74
CA ASN A 115 2.57 12.58 -2.53
C ASN A 115 2.68 12.99 -4.01
N VAL A 116 1.63 13.61 -4.55
CA VAL A 116 1.60 14.12 -5.93
C VAL A 116 1.89 15.62 -6.00
N SER A 117 2.11 16.28 -4.86
CA SER A 117 2.36 17.73 -4.76
C SER A 117 3.84 18.09 -4.72
N MET A 118 4.71 17.09 -4.67
CA MET A 118 6.16 17.29 -4.70
C MET A 118 6.58 17.99 -5.98
N LYS A 119 7.27 19.14 -5.84
CA LYS A 119 7.78 19.92 -6.97
C LYS A 119 8.68 19.03 -7.85
N PHE A 120 8.44 19.02 -9.17
CA PHE A 120 9.11 18.19 -10.19
C PHE A 120 8.82 16.68 -10.11
N LEU A 121 8.60 16.09 -8.92
CA LEU A 121 8.40 14.66 -8.75
C LEU A 121 6.92 14.25 -8.78
N GLY A 122 5.98 15.17 -8.56
CA GLY A 122 4.55 14.85 -8.51
C GLY A 122 4.04 14.10 -9.75
N ASN A 123 4.40 14.59 -10.94
CA ASN A 123 4.04 13.93 -12.20
C ASN A 123 4.70 12.55 -12.34
N VAL A 124 5.92 12.38 -11.87
CA VAL A 124 6.61 11.07 -11.88
C VAL A 124 5.90 10.08 -10.96
N VAL A 125 5.47 10.53 -9.78
CA VAL A 125 4.70 9.71 -8.84
C VAL A 125 3.36 9.30 -9.44
N GLU A 126 2.67 10.19 -10.17
CA GLU A 126 1.44 9.85 -10.91
C GLU A 126 1.72 8.84 -12.03
N MET A 127 2.79 9.03 -12.81
CA MET A 127 3.21 8.08 -13.86
C MET A 127 3.52 6.70 -13.28
N LEU A 128 4.04 6.66 -12.05
CA LEU A 128 4.30 5.42 -11.32
C LEU A 128 3.04 4.78 -10.71
N GLY A 129 1.88 5.41 -10.87
CA GLY A 129 0.59 4.82 -10.52
C GLY A 129 -0.11 5.41 -9.30
N ALA A 130 0.31 6.56 -8.81
CA ALA A 130 -0.39 7.24 -7.72
C ALA A 130 -1.78 7.74 -8.17
N ILE A 131 -2.77 7.53 -7.30
CA ILE A 131 -4.16 8.01 -7.43
C ILE A 131 -4.44 8.80 -6.16
N PRO A 132 -4.34 10.14 -6.17
CA PRO A 132 -4.55 10.94 -4.99
C PRO A 132 -6.02 10.93 -4.56
N ILE A 133 -6.23 11.00 -3.24
CA ILE A 133 -7.57 11.12 -2.65
C ILE A 133 -8.12 12.51 -2.99
N PRO A 134 -9.38 12.64 -3.41
CA PRO A 134 -9.99 13.92 -3.73
C PRO A 134 -10.35 14.73 -2.48
N ASP A 135 -10.35 16.06 -2.63
CA ASP A 135 -10.65 17.02 -1.54
C ASP A 135 -12.14 17.26 -1.36
N ASN A 136 -12.95 17.01 -2.40
CA ASN A 136 -14.39 17.32 -2.39
C ASN A 136 -15.24 16.20 -3.00
N LYS A 137 -16.56 16.31 -2.86
CA LYS A 137 -17.51 15.30 -3.35
C LYS A 137 -17.60 15.26 -4.88
N GLU A 138 -17.43 16.38 -5.54
CA GLU A 138 -17.48 16.53 -6.99
C GLU A 138 -16.32 15.75 -7.63
N ALA A 139 -15.13 15.90 -7.10
CA ALA A 139 -13.95 15.15 -7.53
C ALA A 139 -14.01 13.65 -7.20
N MET A 140 -14.81 13.26 -6.19
CA MET A 140 -14.97 11.85 -5.78
C MET A 140 -15.48 10.98 -6.94
N LYS A 141 -16.33 11.51 -7.81
CA LYS A 141 -16.83 10.77 -8.98
C LYS A 141 -15.66 10.35 -9.89
N ASN A 142 -14.80 11.31 -10.27
CA ASN A 142 -13.66 11.07 -11.16
C ASN A 142 -12.67 10.08 -10.55
N PHE A 143 -12.48 10.15 -9.24
CA PHE A 143 -11.66 9.23 -8.48
C PHE A 143 -12.23 7.79 -8.53
N LEU A 144 -13.53 7.62 -8.24
CA LEU A 144 -14.20 6.32 -8.27
C LEU A 144 -14.22 5.72 -9.68
N ASP A 145 -14.48 6.53 -10.70
CA ASP A 145 -14.44 6.10 -12.11
C ASP A 145 -13.02 5.64 -12.50
N THR A 146 -11.99 6.31 -11.96
CA THR A 146 -10.60 5.90 -12.16
C THR A 146 -10.32 4.55 -11.53
N ILE A 147 -10.70 4.34 -10.27
CA ILE A 147 -10.56 3.05 -9.58
C ILE A 147 -11.24 1.94 -10.41
N LYS A 148 -12.50 2.16 -10.78
CA LYS A 148 -13.28 1.22 -11.60
C LYS A 148 -12.60 0.89 -12.92
N LEU A 149 -12.07 1.90 -13.61
CA LEU A 149 -11.35 1.71 -14.88
C LEU A 149 -10.05 0.88 -14.67
N ARG A 150 -9.28 1.16 -13.62
CA ARG A 150 -8.03 0.41 -13.35
C ARG A 150 -8.32 -1.06 -13.03
N ILE A 151 -9.34 -1.33 -12.23
CA ILE A 151 -9.78 -2.69 -11.91
C ILE A 151 -10.29 -3.41 -13.18
N LYS A 152 -11.13 -2.74 -13.99
CA LYS A 152 -11.61 -3.30 -15.28
C LYS A 152 -10.48 -3.63 -16.25
N LYS A 153 -9.36 -2.88 -16.19
CA LYS A 153 -8.14 -3.15 -16.97
C LYS A 153 -7.21 -4.18 -16.32
N GLU A 154 -7.73 -5.01 -15.45
CA GLU A 154 -7.03 -6.11 -14.78
C GLU A 154 -5.81 -5.65 -13.93
N ASN A 155 -5.76 -4.38 -13.53
CA ASN A 155 -4.70 -3.88 -12.67
C ASN A 155 -5.01 -4.14 -11.20
N SER A 156 -4.01 -4.02 -10.34
CA SER A 156 -4.19 -3.98 -8.90
C SER A 156 -4.14 -2.55 -8.36
N ILE A 157 -4.81 -2.35 -7.24
CA ILE A 157 -4.78 -1.09 -6.49
C ILE A 157 -4.37 -1.39 -5.05
N THR A 158 -3.26 -0.80 -4.62
CA THR A 158 -2.78 -0.91 -3.25
C THR A 158 -3.27 0.26 -2.41
N ILE A 159 -3.68 -0.06 -1.20
CA ILE A 159 -4.11 0.89 -0.17
C ILE A 159 -3.35 0.57 1.13
N PHE A 160 -2.83 1.59 1.78
CA PHE A 160 -2.28 1.49 3.13
C PHE A 160 -3.31 2.06 4.12
N PRO A 161 -4.18 1.20 4.71
CA PRO A 161 -5.34 1.67 5.46
C PRO A 161 -4.99 2.34 6.78
N GLU A 162 -3.78 2.17 7.26
CA GLU A 162 -3.21 2.86 8.43
C GLU A 162 -2.98 4.36 8.19
N ALA A 163 -3.01 4.81 6.92
CA ALA A 163 -2.83 6.17 6.42
C ALA A 163 -1.43 6.77 6.68
N HIS A 164 -0.95 6.76 7.92
CA HIS A 164 0.31 7.35 8.35
C HIS A 164 1.46 6.34 8.38
N ILE A 165 2.69 6.79 8.13
CA ILE A 165 3.87 5.93 8.12
C ILE A 165 4.50 5.87 9.51
N TRP A 166 4.63 4.65 10.05
CA TRP A 166 5.40 4.39 11.26
C TRP A 166 6.60 3.52 10.91
N PRO A 167 7.78 4.11 10.69
CA PRO A 167 8.95 3.40 10.20
C PRO A 167 9.33 2.21 11.10
N TYR A 168 9.44 1.03 10.50
CA TYR A 168 9.82 -0.23 11.18
C TYR A 168 8.88 -0.68 12.31
N TYR A 169 7.62 -0.19 12.33
CA TYR A 169 6.66 -0.63 13.31
C TYR A 169 6.31 -2.12 13.09
N THR A 170 6.26 -2.87 14.17
CA THR A 170 6.14 -4.35 14.13
C THR A 170 4.73 -4.86 14.37
N LYS A 171 3.82 -3.99 14.78
CA LYS A 171 2.40 -4.32 14.98
C LYS A 171 1.54 -3.72 13.87
N ILE A 172 0.24 -3.98 13.90
CA ILE A 172 -0.74 -3.36 13.00
C ILE A 172 -1.52 -2.32 13.80
N ARG A 173 -1.51 -1.08 13.31
CA ARG A 173 -2.30 0.00 13.90
C ARG A 173 -3.77 -0.15 13.53
N PRO A 174 -4.69 0.32 14.37
CA PRO A 174 -6.11 0.30 14.03
C PRO A 174 -6.37 1.18 12.79
N PHE A 175 -7.29 0.74 11.93
CA PHE A 175 -7.70 1.49 10.76
C PHE A 175 -9.20 1.37 10.48
N LYS A 176 -9.75 2.40 9.81
CA LYS A 176 -11.17 2.49 9.47
C LYS A 176 -11.51 1.55 8.29
N ASN A 177 -12.80 1.27 8.12
CA ASN A 177 -13.29 0.41 7.04
C ASN A 177 -13.55 1.15 5.72
N VAL A 178 -13.35 2.48 5.64
CA VAL A 178 -13.80 3.32 4.52
C VAL A 178 -13.33 2.85 3.15
N SER A 179 -12.07 2.43 3.01
CA SER A 179 -11.51 1.98 1.73
C SER A 179 -12.01 0.60 1.30
N PHE A 180 -12.52 -0.21 2.23
CA PHE A 180 -13.01 -1.56 1.96
C PHE A 180 -14.33 -1.58 1.17
N LYS A 181 -15.00 -0.43 1.05
CA LYS A 181 -16.14 -0.27 0.15
C LYS A 181 -15.78 -0.55 -1.32
N TYR A 182 -14.56 -0.26 -1.75
CA TYR A 182 -14.17 -0.37 -3.16
C TYR A 182 -14.18 -1.82 -3.66
N PRO A 183 -13.48 -2.78 -3.06
CA PRO A 183 -13.56 -4.17 -3.48
C PRO A 183 -14.97 -4.75 -3.35
N VAL A 184 -15.73 -4.37 -2.30
CA VAL A 184 -17.11 -4.83 -2.11
C VAL A 184 -18.04 -4.31 -3.21
N GLN A 185 -17.96 -3.03 -3.57
CA GLN A 185 -18.79 -2.43 -4.63
C GLN A 185 -18.45 -2.95 -6.02
N LEU A 186 -17.19 -3.32 -6.26
CA LEU A 186 -16.73 -3.80 -7.56
C LEU A 186 -16.73 -5.32 -7.66
N ASP A 187 -17.12 -6.01 -6.60
CA ASP A 187 -17.16 -7.47 -6.49
C ASP A 187 -15.85 -8.12 -6.97
N VAL A 188 -14.74 -7.65 -6.39
CA VAL A 188 -13.40 -8.14 -6.74
C VAL A 188 -12.62 -8.56 -5.49
N PRO A 189 -11.66 -9.51 -5.64
CA PRO A 189 -10.90 -9.99 -4.50
C PRO A 189 -10.04 -8.90 -3.86
N ALA A 190 -9.84 -9.03 -2.57
CA ALA A 190 -8.86 -8.28 -1.81
C ALA A 190 -7.77 -9.21 -1.28
N PHE A 191 -6.55 -8.72 -1.24
CA PHE A 191 -5.39 -9.38 -0.64
C PHE A 191 -4.82 -8.49 0.45
N CYS A 192 -4.07 -9.05 1.39
CA CYS A 192 -3.23 -8.25 2.26
C CYS A 192 -1.75 -8.60 2.11
N VAL A 193 -0.92 -7.59 2.31
CA VAL A 193 0.54 -7.69 2.34
C VAL A 193 1.02 -7.18 3.69
N THR A 194 1.57 -8.08 4.50
CA THR A 194 2.07 -7.76 5.83
C THR A 194 3.58 -7.83 5.84
N ASN A 195 4.22 -6.69 6.01
CA ASN A 195 5.65 -6.57 6.18
C ASN A 195 6.03 -6.84 7.64
N THR A 196 6.97 -7.76 7.84
CA THR A 196 7.49 -8.12 9.17
C THR A 196 9.01 -8.02 9.18
N TYR A 197 9.59 -7.80 10.36
CA TYR A 197 11.02 -7.67 10.56
C TYR A 197 11.53 -8.89 11.32
N GLN A 198 12.35 -9.70 10.65
CA GLN A 198 12.81 -10.97 11.20
C GLN A 198 14.33 -11.03 11.25
N SER A 199 14.87 -11.57 12.33
CA SER A 199 16.30 -11.80 12.49
C SER A 199 16.85 -12.71 11.39
N CYS A 200 18.07 -12.43 10.97
CA CYS A 200 18.80 -13.24 10.01
C CYS A 200 20.32 -13.12 10.24
N GLY A 201 21.07 -14.05 9.68
CA GLY A 201 22.52 -14.15 9.92
C GLY A 201 22.85 -15.23 10.95
N LYS A 202 24.14 -15.59 11.03
CA LYS A 202 24.60 -16.69 11.91
C LYS A 202 24.34 -16.39 13.41
N ASN A 203 24.41 -15.14 13.82
CA ASN A 203 24.25 -14.69 15.21
C ASN A 203 23.01 -13.83 15.43
N ASN A 204 22.01 -13.83 14.53
CA ASN A 204 20.86 -12.92 14.57
C ASN A 204 21.23 -11.43 14.63
N ASP A 205 22.41 -11.07 14.14
CA ASP A 205 22.99 -9.72 14.16
C ASP A 205 22.37 -8.79 13.09
N LYS A 206 21.64 -9.36 12.17
CA LYS A 206 20.98 -8.67 11.04
C LYS A 206 19.50 -8.98 11.00
N PHE A 207 18.72 -8.13 10.37
CA PHE A 207 17.33 -8.41 10.07
C PHE A 207 17.06 -8.36 8.58
N ARG A 208 15.99 -9.01 8.17
CA ARG A 208 15.38 -8.94 6.84
C ARG A 208 13.92 -8.56 6.96
N LEU A 209 13.40 -7.97 5.91
CA LEU A 209 11.98 -7.77 5.75
C LEU A 209 11.37 -9.03 5.11
N VAL A 210 10.38 -9.63 5.76
CA VAL A 210 9.57 -10.70 5.19
C VAL A 210 8.18 -10.18 4.93
N SER A 211 7.78 -10.19 3.65
CA SER A 211 6.49 -9.71 3.18
C SER A 211 5.57 -10.89 2.93
N TYR A 212 4.54 -11.04 3.77
CA TYR A 212 3.52 -12.09 3.66
C TYR A 212 2.36 -11.60 2.81
N ILE A 213 1.99 -12.39 1.80
CA ILE A 213 0.85 -12.15 0.93
C ILE A 213 -0.23 -13.15 1.29
N ASP A 214 -1.37 -12.66 1.73
CA ASP A 214 -2.53 -13.47 2.12
C ASP A 214 -3.79 -13.06 1.35
N GLY A 215 -4.72 -13.98 1.20
CA GLY A 215 -5.94 -13.85 0.43
C GLY A 215 -6.07 -14.98 -0.61
N PRO A 216 -7.08 -14.90 -1.51
CA PRO A 216 -8.04 -13.78 -1.62
C PRO A 216 -8.99 -13.70 -0.44
N PHE A 217 -9.43 -12.49 -0.13
CA PHE A 217 -10.47 -12.21 0.84
C PHE A 217 -11.70 -11.67 0.13
N PHE A 218 -12.86 -12.16 0.56
CA PHE A 218 -14.18 -11.69 0.18
C PHE A 218 -15.02 -11.51 1.45
N PRO A 219 -16.05 -10.67 1.43
CA PRO A 219 -17.06 -10.65 2.50
C PRO A 219 -17.71 -12.02 2.64
N ASP A 220 -18.19 -12.35 3.85
CA ASP A 220 -18.97 -13.56 4.06
C ASP A 220 -20.33 -13.45 3.38
N GLU A 221 -20.85 -14.59 2.91
CA GLU A 221 -22.15 -14.68 2.24
C GLU A 221 -23.32 -14.29 3.16
N CYS A 222 -23.17 -14.47 4.48
CA CYS A 222 -24.17 -14.09 5.47
C CYS A 222 -24.32 -12.58 5.69
N CYS A 223 -23.44 -11.75 5.11
CA CYS A 223 -23.54 -10.30 5.22
C CYS A 223 -24.69 -9.77 4.35
N ASN A 224 -25.71 -9.17 4.98
CA ASN A 224 -26.96 -8.78 4.33
C ASN A 224 -26.88 -7.46 3.56
N ASN A 225 -25.97 -6.58 3.90
CA ASN A 225 -25.86 -5.25 3.29
C ASN A 225 -24.41 -4.81 3.08
N MET A 226 -24.25 -3.72 2.32
CA MET A 226 -22.93 -3.20 1.95
C MET A 226 -22.07 -2.78 3.14
N LYS A 227 -22.68 -2.26 4.22
CA LYS A 227 -21.94 -1.84 5.42
C LYS A 227 -21.39 -3.04 6.16
N GLU A 228 -22.18 -4.10 6.29
CA GLU A 228 -21.75 -5.35 6.91
C GLU A 228 -20.64 -6.02 6.08
N LYS A 229 -20.81 -6.11 4.76
CA LYS A 229 -19.77 -6.64 3.84
C LYS A 229 -18.46 -5.88 3.95
N GLN A 230 -18.52 -4.56 4.00
CA GLN A 230 -17.37 -3.68 4.13
C GLN A 230 -16.66 -3.88 5.47
N GLN A 231 -17.42 -3.96 6.58
CA GLN A 231 -16.86 -4.19 7.91
C GLN A 231 -16.25 -5.58 8.02
N ASN A 232 -16.97 -6.59 7.57
CA ASN A 232 -16.52 -7.99 7.59
C ASN A 232 -15.21 -8.17 6.82
N LEU A 233 -15.11 -7.62 5.59
CA LEU A 233 -13.89 -7.69 4.79
C LEU A 233 -12.72 -6.97 5.49
N ARG A 234 -12.97 -5.79 6.09
CA ARG A 234 -11.98 -5.07 6.89
C ARG A 234 -11.48 -5.93 8.04
N ASP A 235 -12.37 -6.56 8.78
CA ASP A 235 -12.02 -7.33 9.97
C ASP A 235 -11.24 -8.60 9.61
N LYS A 236 -11.61 -9.29 8.54
CA LYS A 236 -10.83 -10.42 8.01
C LYS A 236 -9.40 -10.02 7.68
N ILE A 237 -9.22 -8.94 6.95
CA ILE A 237 -7.91 -8.46 6.53
C ILE A 237 -7.11 -7.96 7.75
N TYR A 238 -7.74 -7.18 8.64
CA TYR A 238 -7.10 -6.69 9.86
C TYR A 238 -6.58 -7.84 10.73
N ASN A 239 -7.43 -8.82 11.00
CA ASN A 239 -7.06 -9.96 11.83
C ASN A 239 -5.93 -10.77 11.19
N GLN A 240 -5.97 -10.99 9.87
CA GLN A 240 -4.90 -11.67 9.16
C GLN A 240 -3.57 -10.90 9.24
N MET A 241 -3.60 -9.58 9.07
CA MET A 241 -2.40 -8.75 9.21
C MET A 241 -1.87 -8.78 10.64
N VAL A 242 -2.73 -8.73 11.66
CA VAL A 242 -2.35 -8.85 13.08
C VAL A 242 -1.67 -10.21 13.34
N GLU A 243 -2.22 -11.31 12.84
CA GLU A 243 -1.60 -12.63 12.99
C GLU A 243 -0.21 -12.68 12.33
N ARG A 244 -0.08 -12.14 11.10
CA ARG A 244 1.22 -12.08 10.42
C ARG A 244 2.23 -11.19 11.14
N SER A 245 1.79 -10.09 11.72
CA SER A 245 2.68 -9.15 12.42
C SER A 245 3.42 -9.80 13.61
N LYS A 246 2.84 -10.83 14.23
CA LYS A 246 3.45 -11.64 15.31
C LYS A 246 4.72 -12.38 14.86
N MET A 247 4.92 -12.54 13.54
CA MET A 247 6.14 -13.12 12.99
C MET A 247 7.36 -12.18 13.07
N SER A 248 7.15 -10.90 13.41
CA SER A 248 8.25 -9.97 13.69
C SER A 248 8.92 -10.34 15.00
N ASN A 249 10.24 -10.54 14.97
CA ASN A 249 11.04 -10.84 16.14
C ASN A 249 12.22 -9.88 16.33
N VAL A 250 12.27 -8.81 15.52
CA VAL A 250 13.25 -7.72 15.64
C VAL A 250 12.51 -6.40 15.69
N GLU A 251 12.74 -5.65 16.73
CA GLU A 251 12.25 -4.29 16.92
C GLU A 251 13.37 -3.29 16.61
N VAL A 252 13.38 -2.77 15.38
CA VAL A 252 14.40 -1.80 14.90
C VAL A 252 14.23 -0.44 15.57
N ILE A 253 12.99 -0.01 15.72
CA ILE A 253 12.59 1.23 16.41
C ILE A 253 11.55 0.85 17.45
N LYS A 254 11.76 1.29 18.68
CA LYS A 254 10.82 1.09 19.78
C LYS A 254 9.81 2.23 19.82
N TYR A 255 8.53 1.90 19.81
CA TYR A 255 7.43 2.86 19.94
C TYR A 255 6.83 2.77 21.34
N VAL A 256 6.73 3.92 22.03
CA VAL A 256 6.23 4.02 23.40
C VAL A 256 5.09 5.03 23.44
N LYS A 257 3.93 4.60 23.94
CA LYS A 257 2.80 5.50 24.17
C LYS A 257 3.08 6.43 25.34
N LYS A 258 2.85 7.73 25.15
CA LYS A 258 2.91 8.76 26.19
C LYS A 258 1.56 8.97 26.85
#